data_d3f78b4c054d3aaef8b9092ae10d5ddf
#
_entry.id   d3f78b4c054d3aaef8b9092ae10d5ddf
#
_cell.length_a   1.000
_cell.length_b   1.000
_cell.length_c   1.000
_cell.angle_alpha   90.00
_cell.angle_beta   90.00
_cell.angle_gamma   90.00
#
_symmetry.space_group_name_H-M   'P 1'
#
loop_
_entity.id
_entity.type
_entity.pdbx_description
1 polymer ?
#
loop_
_entity_poly.entity_id
_entity_poly.type
_entity_poly.pdbx_seq_one_letter_code
_entity_poly.pdbx_strand_id
1 'polypeptide(L)'
;KLNREIAKPNPVSRILGKDLETLDFPAMRKDARKALDSVGMSLDENTLVRGLPVGYMQFVEIAREIDKTGVKLLVFDEPTAVLTESEADQLISVMKQIAASGIAIIFITHRLDEVMAASNHITILRDGKLVATRAVENTSIVELAELMIGRKGEAVVHAEARSTHSDTVAMHLENLRVDMPGERVRGITMDIYEGEILGIGGLAGQGKLGIPNGVLGLYDMEGTVELFGKELKPGDTKEALNAGIAMVSEDRKTVGLLLDQAIEDNVVFNAMQVKGDYLNKIGPFTLKNSGKIRATAEEMIQELDIRCFGPTQAAGTLSGGNQQKVCIARAA
;
A
#
# COMPACT_ATOMS: atom_id res chain seq x y z
N LYS A 1 -5.73 21.31 -5.18
CA LYS A 1 -6.18 22.16 -6.29
C LYS A 1 -6.84 21.23 -7.31
N LEU A 2 -8.17 21.35 -7.46
CA LEU A 2 -8.90 20.76 -8.56
C LEU A 2 -8.56 21.58 -9.83
N ASN A 3 -7.69 21.13 -10.58
CA ASN A 3 -7.10 21.42 -11.91
C ASN A 3 -7.36 22.76 -12.65
N ARG A 4 -8.15 23.70 -12.16
CA ARG A 4 -8.36 24.98 -12.86
C ARG A 4 -8.10 26.15 -11.93
N GLU A 5 -7.02 26.83 -12.18
CA GLU A 5 -6.88 28.19 -11.73
C GLU A 5 -7.74 29.05 -12.66
N ILE A 6 -8.88 29.52 -12.17
CA ILE A 6 -9.72 30.45 -12.90
C ILE A 6 -9.20 31.84 -12.58
N ALA A 7 -8.60 32.44 -13.59
CA ALA A 7 -8.11 33.81 -13.50
C ALA A 7 -9.19 34.81 -13.93
N LYS A 8 -9.19 35.99 -13.31
CA LYS A 8 -10.02 37.12 -13.73
C LYS A 8 -9.18 38.35 -13.97
N PRO A 9 -9.52 39.15 -15.01
CA PRO A 9 -8.86 40.42 -15.26
C PRO A 9 -9.03 41.37 -14.10
N ASN A 10 -7.97 42.03 -13.72
CA ASN A 10 -7.96 43.14 -12.78
C ASN A 10 -7.46 44.41 -13.46
N PRO A 11 -7.57 45.61 -12.85
CA PRO A 11 -7.16 46.86 -13.47
C PRO A 11 -5.69 46.86 -13.96
N VAL A 12 -4.81 46.19 -13.24
CA VAL A 12 -3.38 46.09 -13.56
C VAL A 12 -3.16 45.15 -14.74
N SER A 13 -3.80 43.98 -14.78
CA SER A 13 -3.67 43.00 -15.87
C SER A 13 -4.22 43.53 -17.21
N ARG A 14 -5.24 44.40 -17.15
CA ARG A 14 -5.78 45.07 -18.37
C ARG A 14 -4.77 45.99 -19.05
N ILE A 15 -3.79 46.50 -18.29
CA ILE A 15 -2.79 47.46 -18.78
C ILE A 15 -1.46 46.71 -19.08
N LEU A 16 -1.03 45.81 -18.20
CA LEU A 16 0.30 45.21 -18.21
C LEU A 16 0.32 43.75 -18.70
N GLY A 17 -0.83 43.16 -19.01
CA GLY A 17 -0.91 41.83 -19.60
C GLY A 17 -1.52 40.75 -18.68
N LYS A 18 -1.87 39.61 -19.30
CA LYS A 18 -2.62 38.51 -18.62
C LYS A 18 -1.88 37.83 -17.47
N ASP A 19 -0.56 37.92 -17.48
CA ASP A 19 0.26 37.31 -16.41
C ASP A 19 0.04 37.93 -15.03
N LEU A 20 -0.65 39.08 -14.95
CA LEU A 20 -1.00 39.79 -13.73
C LEU A 20 -2.48 39.63 -13.34
N GLU A 21 -3.20 38.67 -13.94
CA GLU A 21 -4.58 38.34 -13.54
C GLU A 21 -4.62 37.75 -12.12
N THR A 22 -5.72 38.00 -11.40
CA THR A 22 -5.95 37.44 -10.08
C THR A 22 -6.80 36.19 -10.14
N LEU A 23 -6.62 35.26 -9.19
CA LEU A 23 -7.46 34.06 -9.09
C LEU A 23 -8.89 34.43 -8.70
N ASP A 24 -9.87 33.84 -9.38
CA ASP A 24 -11.29 33.93 -9.03
C ASP A 24 -11.68 32.81 -8.08
N PHE A 25 -11.42 33.00 -6.79
CA PHE A 25 -11.75 32.00 -5.76
C PHE A 25 -13.24 31.62 -5.70
N PRO A 26 -14.22 32.53 -5.83
CA PRO A 26 -15.62 32.15 -5.89
C PRO A 26 -15.97 31.23 -7.05
N ALA A 27 -15.46 31.51 -8.26
CA ALA A 27 -15.66 30.64 -9.42
C ALA A 27 -14.97 29.27 -9.23
N MET A 28 -13.75 29.26 -8.69
CA MET A 28 -13.02 28.03 -8.37
C MET A 28 -13.72 27.16 -7.33
N ARG A 29 -14.34 27.76 -6.31
CA ARG A 29 -15.13 27.03 -5.31
C ARG A 29 -16.37 26.39 -5.93
N LYS A 30 -17.09 27.14 -6.75
CA LYS A 30 -18.28 26.63 -7.45
C LYS A 30 -17.94 25.44 -8.37
N ASP A 31 -16.83 25.52 -9.07
CA ASP A 31 -16.32 24.43 -9.92
C ASP A 31 -15.92 23.22 -9.08
N ALA A 32 -15.18 23.45 -7.99
CA ALA A 32 -14.78 22.38 -7.06
C ALA A 32 -15.99 21.70 -6.43
N ARG A 33 -17.02 22.45 -6.01
CA ARG A 33 -18.25 21.87 -5.47
C ARG A 33 -18.95 20.97 -6.49
N LYS A 34 -19.08 21.46 -7.73
CA LYS A 34 -19.68 20.69 -8.80
C LYS A 34 -18.93 19.36 -9.06
N ALA A 35 -17.60 19.39 -9.06
CA ALA A 35 -16.78 18.21 -9.25
C ALA A 35 -16.95 17.21 -8.09
N LEU A 36 -16.96 17.67 -6.84
CA LEU A 36 -17.20 16.83 -5.67
C LEU A 36 -18.61 16.23 -5.66
N ASP A 37 -19.63 17.00 -6.04
CA ASP A 37 -21.01 16.52 -6.15
C ASP A 37 -21.16 15.43 -7.23
N SER A 38 -20.39 15.51 -8.32
CA SER A 38 -20.42 14.50 -9.40
C SER A 38 -19.93 13.12 -8.97
N VAL A 39 -19.14 13.05 -7.88
CA VAL A 39 -18.67 11.80 -7.27
C VAL A 39 -19.38 11.49 -5.95
N GLY A 40 -20.46 12.22 -5.64
CA GLY A 40 -21.26 11.99 -4.45
C GLY A 40 -20.56 12.34 -3.11
N MET A 41 -19.56 13.24 -3.15
CA MET A 41 -18.83 13.65 -1.96
C MET A 41 -19.43 14.90 -1.28
N SER A 42 -19.69 14.79 0.01
CA SER A 42 -20.14 15.89 0.87
C SER A 42 -18.98 16.64 1.56
N LEU A 43 -17.77 16.58 1.01
CA LEU A 43 -16.59 17.27 1.53
C LEU A 43 -16.68 18.77 1.23
N ASP A 44 -16.29 19.62 2.20
CA ASP A 44 -16.16 21.06 1.97
C ASP A 44 -15.00 21.33 0.99
N GLU A 45 -15.23 22.12 -0.05
CA GLU A 45 -14.27 22.45 -1.11
C GLU A 45 -13.05 23.25 -0.61
N ASN A 46 -13.09 23.79 0.60
CA ASN A 46 -11.96 24.47 1.23
C ASN A 46 -11.12 23.54 2.12
N THR A 47 -11.54 22.28 2.30
CA THR A 47 -10.80 21.33 3.14
C THR A 47 -9.45 21.03 2.53
N LEU A 48 -8.42 21.04 3.36
CA LEU A 48 -7.07 20.63 2.94
C LEU A 48 -7.06 19.13 2.66
N VAL A 49 -6.59 18.74 1.47
CA VAL A 49 -6.48 17.32 1.09
C VAL A 49 -5.45 16.59 1.97
N ARG A 50 -4.39 17.29 2.40
CA ARG A 50 -3.42 16.73 3.34
C ARG A 50 -4.08 16.36 4.66
N GLY A 51 -4.01 15.10 5.04
CA GLY A 51 -4.57 14.60 6.30
C GLY A 51 -6.00 14.07 6.19
N LEU A 52 -6.60 14.08 5.01
CA LEU A 52 -7.82 13.32 4.76
C LEU A 52 -7.54 11.82 4.80
N PRO A 53 -8.50 10.98 5.21
CA PRO A 53 -8.45 9.55 5.00
C PRO A 53 -8.16 9.21 3.52
N VAL A 54 -7.44 8.11 3.26
CA VAL A 54 -6.99 7.77 1.91
C VAL A 54 -8.16 7.60 0.94
N GLY A 55 -9.27 7.02 1.39
CA GLY A 55 -10.50 6.92 0.58
C GLY A 55 -10.99 8.28 0.09
N TYR A 56 -11.03 9.28 0.96
CA TYR A 56 -11.43 10.64 0.57
C TYR A 56 -10.46 11.27 -0.45
N MET A 57 -9.15 11.04 -0.28
CA MET A 57 -8.16 11.52 -1.24
C MET A 57 -8.36 10.89 -2.62
N GLN A 58 -8.70 9.61 -2.67
CA GLN A 58 -9.02 8.88 -3.90
C GLN A 58 -10.21 9.51 -4.65
N PHE A 59 -11.30 9.76 -3.94
CA PHE A 59 -12.48 10.40 -4.53
C PHE A 59 -12.20 11.84 -5.02
N VAL A 60 -11.38 12.60 -4.29
CA VAL A 60 -10.93 13.94 -4.74
C VAL A 60 -10.11 13.85 -6.02
N GLU A 61 -9.25 12.82 -6.14
CA GLU A 61 -8.49 12.57 -7.37
C GLU A 61 -9.42 12.25 -8.55
N ILE A 62 -10.39 11.39 -8.36
CA ILE A 62 -11.39 11.03 -9.37
C ILE A 62 -12.20 12.26 -9.80
N ALA A 63 -12.71 13.05 -8.83
CA ALA A 63 -13.42 14.29 -9.12
C ALA A 63 -12.60 15.26 -9.97
N ARG A 64 -11.29 15.35 -9.70
CA ARG A 64 -10.34 16.16 -10.46
C ARG A 64 -10.18 15.69 -11.91
N GLU A 65 -10.14 14.39 -12.12
CA GLU A 65 -9.96 13.84 -13.46
C GLU A 65 -11.23 13.96 -14.31
N ILE A 66 -12.40 13.75 -13.72
CA ILE A 66 -13.70 13.85 -14.41
C ILE A 66 -14.01 15.29 -14.83
N ASP A 67 -13.62 16.27 -14.03
CA ASP A 67 -13.88 17.69 -14.32
C ASP A 67 -13.06 18.24 -15.50
N LYS A 68 -12.11 17.46 -16.04
CA LYS A 68 -11.38 17.82 -17.27
C LYS A 68 -12.32 17.79 -18.45
N THR A 69 -12.33 18.89 -19.24
CA THR A 69 -13.12 18.97 -20.48
C THR A 69 -12.66 17.99 -21.54
N GLY A 70 -13.61 17.24 -22.11
CA GLY A 70 -13.35 16.38 -23.26
C GLY A 70 -12.79 15.01 -22.90
N VAL A 71 -12.87 14.59 -21.66
CA VAL A 71 -12.52 13.22 -21.25
C VAL A 71 -13.43 12.23 -21.96
N LYS A 72 -12.85 11.26 -22.65
CA LYS A 72 -13.55 10.17 -23.35
C LYS A 72 -13.25 8.81 -22.76
N LEU A 73 -12.15 8.70 -22.04
CA LEU A 73 -11.66 7.47 -21.44
C LEU A 73 -11.05 7.80 -20.09
N LEU A 74 -11.41 7.03 -19.05
CA LEU A 74 -10.78 7.02 -17.74
C LEU A 74 -10.14 5.67 -17.49
N VAL A 75 -8.94 5.67 -16.92
CA VAL A 75 -8.23 4.47 -16.50
C VAL A 75 -8.11 4.50 -14.99
N PHE A 76 -8.64 3.47 -14.34
CA PHE A 76 -8.53 3.23 -12.90
C PHE A 76 -7.58 2.06 -12.68
N ASP A 77 -6.47 2.31 -12.00
CA ASP A 77 -5.46 1.31 -11.67
C ASP A 77 -5.51 1.01 -10.16
N GLU A 78 -6.03 -0.15 -9.81
CA GLU A 78 -6.27 -0.62 -8.43
C GLU A 78 -6.90 0.44 -7.49
N PRO A 79 -7.98 1.11 -7.88
CA PRO A 79 -8.50 2.27 -7.15
C PRO A 79 -9.12 1.91 -5.79
N THR A 80 -9.36 0.63 -5.54
CA THR A 80 -10.03 0.13 -4.33
C THR A 80 -9.07 -0.50 -3.32
N ALA A 81 -7.78 -0.58 -3.63
CA ALA A 81 -6.79 -1.30 -2.83
C ALA A 81 -6.70 -0.85 -1.36
N VAL A 82 -7.01 0.42 -1.09
CA VAL A 82 -6.93 1.04 0.25
C VAL A 82 -8.30 1.48 0.78
N LEU A 83 -9.39 1.14 0.07
CA LEU A 83 -10.76 1.49 0.44
C LEU A 83 -11.38 0.42 1.35
N THR A 84 -12.27 0.86 2.22
CA THR A 84 -13.22 -0.04 2.89
C THR A 84 -14.21 -0.62 1.88
N GLU A 85 -14.87 -1.72 2.22
CA GLU A 85 -15.88 -2.35 1.36
C GLU A 85 -16.98 -1.36 0.93
N SER A 86 -17.50 -0.57 1.89
CA SER A 86 -18.51 0.45 1.63
C SER A 86 -18.02 1.56 0.69
N GLU A 87 -16.75 1.99 0.82
CA GLU A 87 -16.14 2.99 -0.07
C GLU A 87 -15.90 2.40 -1.47
N ALA A 88 -15.51 1.13 -1.56
CA ALA A 88 -15.36 0.43 -2.85
C ALA A 88 -16.70 0.33 -3.59
N ASP A 89 -17.79 -0.03 -2.91
CA ASP A 89 -19.12 -0.08 -3.47
C ASP A 89 -19.58 1.30 -3.97
N GLN A 90 -19.29 2.35 -3.19
CA GLN A 90 -19.57 3.72 -3.60
C GLN A 90 -18.78 4.09 -4.85
N LEU A 91 -17.48 3.73 -4.92
CA LEU A 91 -16.65 3.99 -6.10
C LEU A 91 -17.19 3.25 -7.33
N ILE A 92 -17.57 1.99 -7.21
CA ILE A 92 -18.17 1.21 -8.30
C ILE A 92 -19.46 1.90 -8.80
N SER A 93 -20.29 2.41 -7.88
CA SER A 93 -21.49 3.18 -8.25
C SER A 93 -21.14 4.43 -9.05
N VAL A 94 -20.15 5.20 -8.61
CA VAL A 94 -19.65 6.38 -9.32
C VAL A 94 -19.11 6.02 -10.71
N MET A 95 -18.31 4.95 -10.83
CA MET A 95 -17.81 4.47 -12.12
C MET A 95 -18.95 4.14 -13.09
N LYS A 96 -19.99 3.47 -12.61
CA LYS A 96 -21.18 3.19 -13.44
C LYS A 96 -21.90 4.47 -13.91
N GLN A 97 -22.01 5.47 -13.06
CA GLN A 97 -22.60 6.78 -13.43
C GLN A 97 -21.74 7.50 -14.48
N ILE A 98 -20.42 7.47 -14.34
CA ILE A 98 -19.48 8.03 -15.32
C ILE A 98 -19.62 7.32 -16.67
N ALA A 99 -19.66 5.98 -16.67
CA ALA A 99 -19.86 5.20 -17.88
C ALA A 99 -21.21 5.50 -18.56
N ALA A 100 -22.28 5.65 -17.78
CA ALA A 100 -23.61 6.04 -18.28
C ALA A 100 -23.64 7.44 -18.91
N SER A 101 -22.70 8.34 -18.53
CA SER A 101 -22.53 9.65 -19.17
C SER A 101 -21.77 9.60 -20.51
N GLY A 102 -21.37 8.41 -20.98
CA GLY A 102 -20.68 8.20 -22.26
C GLY A 102 -19.15 8.21 -22.19
N ILE A 103 -18.58 8.21 -21.00
CA ILE A 103 -17.12 8.10 -20.81
C ILE A 103 -16.77 6.61 -20.67
N ALA A 104 -15.86 6.13 -21.54
CA ALA A 104 -15.35 4.76 -21.44
C ALA A 104 -14.46 4.60 -20.20
N ILE A 105 -14.49 3.42 -19.58
CA ILE A 105 -13.69 3.11 -18.40
C ILE A 105 -12.84 1.86 -18.65
N ILE A 106 -11.55 1.94 -18.34
CA ILE A 106 -10.69 0.78 -18.12
C ILE A 106 -10.46 0.66 -16.62
N PHE A 107 -10.86 -0.46 -16.05
CA PHE A 107 -10.74 -0.76 -14.63
C PHE A 107 -9.79 -1.93 -14.43
N ILE A 108 -8.66 -1.67 -13.79
CA ILE A 108 -7.61 -2.65 -13.50
C ILE A 108 -7.68 -2.98 -12.02
N THR A 109 -7.91 -4.24 -11.70
CA THR A 109 -7.95 -4.74 -10.32
C THR A 109 -7.70 -6.25 -10.30
N HIS A 110 -7.29 -6.76 -9.15
CA HIS A 110 -7.20 -8.20 -8.87
C HIS A 110 -8.39 -8.71 -8.02
N ARG A 111 -9.31 -7.85 -7.64
CA ARG A 111 -10.52 -8.18 -6.87
C ARG A 111 -11.64 -8.58 -7.81
N LEU A 112 -11.88 -9.88 -7.92
CA LEU A 112 -12.80 -10.45 -8.91
C LEU A 112 -14.26 -10.11 -8.64
N ASP A 113 -14.65 -9.95 -7.37
CA ASP A 113 -15.97 -9.47 -6.95
C ASP A 113 -16.28 -8.07 -7.51
N GLU A 114 -15.31 -7.16 -7.47
CA GLU A 114 -15.43 -5.81 -8.01
C GLU A 114 -15.51 -5.82 -9.54
N VAL A 115 -14.69 -6.67 -10.19
CA VAL A 115 -14.73 -6.83 -11.65
C VAL A 115 -16.12 -7.30 -12.08
N MET A 116 -16.67 -8.30 -11.42
CA MET A 116 -18.02 -8.81 -11.69
C MET A 116 -19.11 -7.75 -11.44
N ALA A 117 -18.92 -6.92 -10.40
CA ALA A 117 -19.87 -5.87 -10.08
C ALA A 117 -19.83 -4.68 -11.04
N ALA A 118 -18.63 -4.28 -11.52
CA ALA A 118 -18.44 -3.03 -12.24
C ALA A 118 -18.45 -3.17 -13.77
N SER A 119 -17.93 -4.28 -14.32
CA SER A 119 -17.54 -4.38 -15.72
C SER A 119 -18.61 -4.95 -16.62
N ASN A 120 -18.56 -4.66 -17.93
CA ASN A 120 -19.34 -5.33 -18.96
C ASN A 120 -18.53 -6.47 -19.60
N HIS A 121 -17.23 -6.22 -19.84
CA HIS A 121 -16.30 -7.17 -20.42
C HIS A 121 -15.05 -7.25 -19.56
N ILE A 122 -14.48 -8.44 -19.47
CA ILE A 122 -13.29 -8.74 -18.68
C ILE A 122 -12.21 -9.29 -19.61
N THR A 123 -11.05 -8.67 -19.55
CA THR A 123 -9.85 -9.13 -20.28
C THR A 123 -8.82 -9.62 -19.27
N ILE A 124 -8.41 -10.87 -19.40
CA ILE A 124 -7.46 -11.52 -18.47
C ILE A 124 -6.09 -11.53 -19.12
N LEU A 125 -5.13 -10.96 -18.39
CA LEU A 125 -3.72 -10.96 -18.74
C LEU A 125 -2.95 -11.84 -17.76
N ARG A 126 -2.00 -12.61 -18.28
CA ARG A 126 -1.04 -13.40 -17.49
C ARG A 126 0.32 -13.38 -18.17
N ASP A 127 1.37 -13.05 -17.42
CA ASP A 127 2.74 -12.92 -17.93
C ASP A 127 2.84 -11.98 -19.16
N GLY A 128 2.07 -10.89 -19.15
CA GLY A 128 2.02 -9.90 -20.23
C GLY A 128 1.29 -10.36 -21.49
N LYS A 129 0.61 -11.51 -21.47
CA LYS A 129 -0.13 -12.07 -22.62
C LYS A 129 -1.62 -12.09 -22.34
N LEU A 130 -2.40 -11.87 -23.39
CA LEU A 130 -3.84 -12.04 -23.35
C LEU A 130 -4.17 -13.54 -23.21
N VAL A 131 -4.88 -13.89 -22.14
CA VAL A 131 -5.33 -15.28 -21.89
C VAL A 131 -6.76 -15.48 -22.40
N ALA A 132 -7.67 -14.59 -22.04
CA ALA A 132 -9.07 -14.66 -22.42
C ALA A 132 -9.75 -13.29 -22.35
N THR A 133 -10.85 -13.16 -23.09
CA THR A 133 -11.84 -12.09 -22.91
C THR A 133 -13.20 -12.73 -22.66
N ARG A 134 -13.97 -12.19 -21.70
CA ARG A 134 -15.30 -12.67 -21.31
C ARG A 134 -16.26 -11.51 -21.16
N ALA A 135 -17.51 -11.74 -21.52
CA ALA A 135 -18.61 -10.91 -21.04
C ALA A 135 -18.95 -11.32 -19.61
N VAL A 136 -19.22 -10.36 -18.74
CA VAL A 136 -19.53 -10.63 -17.31
C VAL A 136 -20.70 -11.59 -17.17
N GLU A 137 -21.72 -11.48 -18.02
CA GLU A 137 -22.91 -12.33 -18.01
C GLU A 137 -22.61 -13.83 -18.25
N ASN A 138 -21.47 -14.14 -18.88
CA ASN A 138 -21.10 -15.47 -19.34
C ASN A 138 -19.88 -16.04 -18.62
N THR A 139 -19.57 -15.56 -17.42
CA THR A 139 -18.42 -16.03 -16.64
C THR A 139 -18.73 -16.06 -15.15
N SER A 140 -17.81 -16.63 -14.38
CA SER A 140 -17.89 -16.70 -12.92
C SER A 140 -16.57 -16.35 -12.28
N ILE A 141 -16.60 -15.96 -11.00
CA ILE A 141 -15.39 -15.67 -10.22
C ILE A 141 -14.42 -16.86 -10.25
N VAL A 142 -14.93 -18.09 -10.18
CA VAL A 142 -14.11 -19.31 -10.21
C VAL A 142 -13.40 -19.46 -11.56
N GLU A 143 -14.12 -19.30 -12.68
CA GLU A 143 -13.51 -19.36 -14.01
C GLU A 143 -12.45 -18.28 -14.21
N LEU A 144 -12.73 -17.05 -13.75
CA LEU A 144 -11.77 -15.95 -13.84
C LEU A 144 -10.50 -16.25 -13.03
N ALA A 145 -10.64 -16.77 -11.82
CA ALA A 145 -9.52 -17.17 -10.97
C ALA A 145 -8.67 -18.26 -11.63
N GLU A 146 -9.31 -19.29 -12.20
CA GLU A 146 -8.62 -20.37 -12.92
C GLU A 146 -7.82 -19.84 -14.13
N LEU A 147 -8.42 -18.93 -14.90
CA LEU A 147 -7.77 -18.31 -16.05
C LEU A 147 -6.57 -17.43 -15.63
N MET A 148 -6.67 -16.72 -14.51
CA MET A 148 -5.59 -15.90 -13.97
C MET A 148 -4.42 -16.75 -13.47
N ILE A 149 -4.71 -17.84 -12.75
CA ILE A 149 -3.69 -18.74 -12.18
C ILE A 149 -3.12 -19.67 -13.26
N GLY A 150 -3.94 -20.07 -14.24
CA GLY A 150 -3.53 -20.97 -15.31
C GLY A 150 -3.56 -22.45 -14.93
N ARG A 151 -4.16 -22.80 -13.80
CA ARG A 151 -4.43 -24.16 -13.35
C ARG A 151 -5.94 -24.35 -13.24
N LYS A 152 -6.48 -25.43 -13.82
CA LYS A 152 -7.85 -25.85 -13.55
C LYS A 152 -7.90 -26.37 -12.11
N GLY A 153 -8.77 -25.74 -11.31
CA GLY A 153 -9.34 -26.24 -10.07
C GLY A 153 -8.62 -27.35 -9.32
N GLU A 154 -7.35 -27.20 -8.97
CA GLU A 154 -6.96 -27.77 -7.68
C GLU A 154 -7.67 -26.89 -6.65
N ALA A 155 -8.79 -27.42 -6.13
CA ALA A 155 -9.42 -26.87 -4.96
C ALA A 155 -8.31 -26.37 -4.04
N VAL A 156 -8.44 -25.15 -3.55
CA VAL A 156 -7.63 -24.71 -2.40
C VAL A 156 -7.83 -25.85 -1.41
N VAL A 157 -6.87 -26.78 -1.38
CA VAL A 157 -6.80 -27.77 -0.36
C VAL A 157 -6.71 -26.90 0.89
N HIS A 158 -7.81 -26.81 1.63
CA HIS A 158 -7.75 -26.36 2.98
C HIS A 158 -6.72 -27.30 3.60
N ALA A 159 -5.46 -26.88 3.66
CA ALA A 159 -4.49 -27.50 4.48
C ALA A 159 -5.22 -27.62 5.79
N GLU A 160 -5.56 -28.86 6.20
CA GLU A 160 -6.11 -29.10 7.50
C GLU A 160 -5.26 -28.26 8.43
N ALA A 161 -5.90 -27.32 9.15
CA ALA A 161 -5.22 -26.45 10.06
C ALA A 161 -4.54 -27.35 11.08
N ARG A 162 -3.32 -27.76 10.78
CA ARG A 162 -2.47 -28.43 11.76
C ARG A 162 -2.10 -27.34 12.73
N SER A 163 -2.80 -27.35 13.86
CA SER A 163 -2.35 -26.69 15.09
C SER A 163 -0.99 -27.30 15.46
N THR A 164 0.07 -26.79 14.86
CA THR A 164 1.45 -27.22 15.08
C THR A 164 2.24 -26.16 15.84
N HIS A 165 1.56 -25.22 16.51
CA HIS A 165 2.26 -24.29 17.38
C HIS A 165 2.67 -24.98 18.69
N SER A 166 3.80 -24.57 19.23
CA SER A 166 4.25 -24.90 20.57
C SER A 166 3.30 -24.29 21.62
N ASP A 167 3.27 -24.86 22.84
CA ASP A 167 2.62 -24.21 23.98
C ASP A 167 3.44 -23.04 24.55
N THR A 168 4.60 -22.77 23.96
CA THR A 168 5.49 -21.68 24.38
C THR A 168 4.99 -20.35 23.81
N VAL A 169 4.70 -19.39 24.70
CA VAL A 169 4.36 -18.03 24.33
C VAL A 169 5.63 -17.36 23.81
N ALA A 170 5.64 -17.02 22.52
CA ALA A 170 6.73 -16.29 21.89
C ALA A 170 6.61 -14.79 22.16
N MET A 171 5.40 -14.23 22.06
CA MET A 171 5.15 -12.82 22.37
C MET A 171 3.88 -12.68 23.20
N HIS A 172 3.96 -11.91 24.28
CA HIS A 172 2.84 -11.51 25.11
C HIS A 172 2.63 -10.00 25.00
N LEU A 173 1.41 -9.59 24.70
CA LEU A 173 0.98 -8.19 24.71
C LEU A 173 -0.02 -8.01 25.85
N GLU A 174 0.24 -7.06 26.75
CA GLU A 174 -0.67 -6.76 27.86
C GLU A 174 -1.13 -5.30 27.77
N ASN A 175 -2.44 -5.09 27.64
CA ASN A 175 -3.10 -3.78 27.55
C ASN A 175 -2.41 -2.82 26.57
N LEU A 176 -1.94 -3.33 25.44
CA LEU A 176 -1.24 -2.56 24.43
C LEU A 176 -2.14 -1.46 23.88
N ARG A 177 -1.70 -0.23 23.96
CA ARG A 177 -2.30 0.95 23.35
C ARG A 177 -1.27 1.59 22.43
N VAL A 178 -1.67 2.03 21.24
CA VAL A 178 -0.75 2.68 20.29
C VAL A 178 -1.44 3.88 19.68
N ASP A 179 -0.77 5.03 19.70
CA ASP A 179 -1.30 6.28 19.13
C ASP A 179 -0.82 6.48 17.68
N MET A 180 -1.19 5.53 16.81
CA MET A 180 -0.96 5.66 15.37
C MET A 180 -2.15 6.37 14.72
N PRO A 181 -1.96 7.51 14.01
CA PRO A 181 -3.03 8.22 13.33
C PRO A 181 -3.77 7.33 12.33
N GLY A 182 -5.09 7.22 12.49
CA GLY A 182 -5.93 6.37 11.64
C GLY A 182 -5.95 4.88 12.01
N GLU A 183 -5.03 4.40 12.85
CA GLU A 183 -4.90 2.99 13.24
C GLU A 183 -4.59 2.86 14.75
N ARG A 184 -5.41 3.53 15.59
CA ARG A 184 -5.25 3.51 17.05
C ARG A 184 -5.58 2.16 17.66
N VAL A 185 -4.67 1.65 18.50
CA VAL A 185 -4.91 0.49 19.36
C VAL A 185 -5.39 0.98 20.72
N ARG A 186 -6.48 0.37 21.25
CA ARG A 186 -7.18 0.89 22.44
C ARG A 186 -7.13 -0.05 23.65
N GLY A 187 -6.07 -0.78 23.79
CA GLY A 187 -5.87 -1.75 24.88
C GLY A 187 -6.24 -3.16 24.45
N ILE A 188 -5.27 -3.87 23.91
CA ILE A 188 -5.40 -5.29 23.56
C ILE A 188 -4.47 -6.11 24.44
N THR A 189 -4.93 -7.30 24.77
CA THR A 189 -4.12 -8.32 25.46
C THR A 189 -4.23 -9.60 24.66
N MET A 190 -3.09 -10.16 24.25
CA MET A 190 -3.05 -11.42 23.50
C MET A 190 -1.67 -12.06 23.55
N ASP A 191 -1.66 -13.38 23.34
CA ASP A 191 -0.47 -14.20 23.21
C ASP A 191 -0.27 -14.60 21.74
N ILE A 192 0.99 -14.70 21.33
CA ILE A 192 1.42 -15.29 20.07
C ILE A 192 2.37 -16.42 20.40
N TYR A 193 2.11 -17.61 19.87
CA TYR A 193 2.86 -18.82 20.22
C TYR A 193 3.99 -19.07 19.22
N GLU A 194 5.01 -19.78 19.66
CA GLU A 194 6.11 -20.21 18.82
C GLU A 194 5.62 -21.13 17.70
N GLY A 195 5.99 -20.81 16.43
CA GLY A 195 5.54 -21.56 15.25
C GLY A 195 4.12 -21.27 14.79
N GLU A 196 3.41 -20.33 15.45
CA GLU A 196 2.07 -19.90 15.08
C GLU A 196 2.08 -18.90 13.90
N ILE A 197 1.03 -18.96 13.08
CA ILE A 197 0.66 -17.89 12.16
C ILE A 197 -0.63 -17.26 12.70
N LEU A 198 -0.49 -16.16 13.43
CA LEU A 198 -1.63 -15.42 13.97
C LEU A 198 -2.18 -14.44 12.94
N GLY A 199 -3.42 -14.65 12.48
CA GLY A 199 -4.12 -13.73 11.59
C GLY A 199 -4.87 -12.65 12.37
N ILE A 200 -4.61 -11.37 12.10
CA ILE A 200 -5.31 -10.22 12.70
C ILE A 200 -6.23 -9.60 11.65
N GLY A 201 -7.54 -9.84 11.78
CA GLY A 201 -8.58 -9.31 10.90
C GLY A 201 -9.25 -8.04 11.46
N GLY A 202 -9.96 -7.32 10.60
CA GLY A 202 -10.75 -6.14 10.96
C GLY A 202 -10.83 -5.12 9.84
N LEU A 203 -11.76 -4.16 9.95
CA LEU A 203 -11.89 -3.06 8.98
C LEU A 203 -10.67 -2.12 9.03
N ALA A 204 -10.48 -1.30 7.99
CA ALA A 204 -9.49 -0.25 7.98
C ALA A 204 -9.74 0.74 9.14
N GLY A 205 -8.67 1.27 9.74
CA GLY A 205 -8.79 2.20 10.85
C GLY A 205 -9.10 1.59 12.22
N GLN A 206 -9.11 0.25 12.32
CA GLN A 206 -9.42 -0.45 13.59
C GLN A 206 -8.19 -0.86 14.40
N GLY A 207 -7.02 -0.34 14.08
CA GLY A 207 -5.80 -0.54 14.87
C GLY A 207 -4.94 -1.73 14.46
N LYS A 208 -5.28 -2.45 13.38
CA LYS A 208 -4.48 -3.61 12.93
C LYS A 208 -3.03 -3.27 12.66
N LEU A 209 -2.80 -2.16 11.97
CA LEU A 209 -1.46 -1.67 11.64
C LEU A 209 -0.77 -1.02 12.83
N GLY A 210 -1.55 -0.49 13.77
CA GLY A 210 -1.02 0.07 15.00
C GLY A 210 -0.26 -0.96 15.84
N ILE A 211 -0.72 -2.21 15.87
CA ILE A 211 -0.11 -3.28 16.67
C ILE A 211 1.37 -3.48 16.32
N PRO A 212 1.74 -3.89 15.09
CA PRO A 212 3.15 -4.13 14.75
C PRO A 212 3.99 -2.84 14.79
N ASN A 213 3.40 -1.69 14.44
CA ASN A 213 4.11 -0.41 14.47
C ASN A 213 4.42 0.06 15.90
N GLY A 214 3.53 -0.20 16.86
CA GLY A 214 3.76 0.06 18.28
C GLY A 214 4.80 -0.88 18.86
N VAL A 215 4.68 -2.20 18.61
CA VAL A 215 5.63 -3.22 19.06
C VAL A 215 7.07 -2.93 18.58
N LEU A 216 7.20 -2.42 17.34
CA LEU A 216 8.50 -1.99 16.82
C LEU A 216 8.97 -0.61 17.33
N GLY A 217 8.15 0.09 18.10
CA GLY A 217 8.51 1.41 18.61
C GLY A 217 8.51 2.52 17.56
N LEU A 218 7.76 2.38 16.47
CA LEU A 218 7.60 3.41 15.45
C LEU A 218 6.57 4.47 15.83
N TYR A 219 5.67 4.14 16.75
CA TYR A 219 4.67 5.04 17.33
C TYR A 219 4.64 4.87 18.85
N ASP A 220 4.23 5.92 19.55
CA ASP A 220 4.10 5.89 21.01
C ASP A 220 3.13 4.81 21.43
N MET A 221 3.53 4.01 22.40
CA MET A 221 2.75 2.92 22.95
C MET A 221 2.70 2.96 24.47
N GLU A 222 1.63 2.43 25.03
CA GLU A 222 1.43 2.10 26.44
C GLU A 222 1.10 0.62 26.58
N GLY A 223 1.32 0.06 27.75
CA GLY A 223 1.16 -1.37 28.01
C GLY A 223 2.50 -2.09 27.95
N THR A 224 2.47 -3.42 28.09
CA THR A 224 3.68 -4.26 28.14
C THR A 224 3.77 -5.14 26.89
N VAL A 225 4.98 -5.26 26.36
CA VAL A 225 5.33 -6.19 25.28
C VAL A 225 6.46 -7.06 25.78
N GLU A 226 6.22 -8.37 25.87
CA GLU A 226 7.25 -9.35 26.21
C GLU A 226 7.55 -10.26 25.01
N LEU A 227 8.82 -10.53 24.77
CA LEU A 227 9.28 -11.50 23.78
C LEU A 227 10.04 -12.61 24.49
N PHE A 228 9.52 -13.84 24.42
CA PHE A 228 10.03 -14.99 25.17
C PHE A 228 10.24 -14.69 26.68
N GLY A 229 9.27 -14.01 27.30
CA GLY A 229 9.31 -13.61 28.71
C GLY A 229 10.26 -12.47 29.06
N LYS A 230 10.85 -11.81 28.06
CA LYS A 230 11.67 -10.62 28.27
C LYS A 230 10.89 -9.39 27.79
N GLU A 231 10.68 -8.45 28.72
CA GLU A 231 10.04 -7.18 28.41
C GLU A 231 10.90 -6.33 27.47
N LEU A 232 10.27 -5.74 26.45
CA LEU A 232 10.87 -4.83 25.47
C LEU A 232 10.59 -3.39 25.89
N LYS A 233 11.59 -2.51 25.68
CA LYS A 233 11.42 -1.07 25.93
C LYS A 233 10.47 -0.44 24.92
N PRO A 234 9.42 0.24 25.37
CA PRO A 234 8.56 1.03 24.51
C PRO A 234 9.38 2.07 23.72
N GLY A 235 9.09 2.19 22.41
CA GLY A 235 9.73 3.19 21.54
C GLY A 235 11.18 2.93 21.15
N ASP A 236 11.78 1.79 21.54
CA ASP A 236 13.14 1.43 21.15
C ASP A 236 13.15 0.42 19.99
N THR A 237 13.04 0.93 18.76
CA THR A 237 13.10 0.12 17.53
C THR A 237 14.37 -0.72 17.43
N LYS A 238 15.50 -0.20 17.92
CA LYS A 238 16.76 -0.95 17.88
C LYS A 238 16.73 -2.16 18.82
N GLU A 239 16.14 -2.01 20.00
CA GLU A 239 15.97 -3.13 20.93
C GLU A 239 15.05 -4.19 20.35
N ALA A 240 13.90 -3.81 19.77
CA ALA A 240 12.96 -4.73 19.12
C ALA A 240 13.65 -5.52 17.99
N LEU A 241 14.39 -4.85 17.12
CA LEU A 241 15.14 -5.50 16.04
C LEU A 241 16.27 -6.42 16.58
N ASN A 242 17.00 -5.99 17.62
CA ASN A 242 18.04 -6.82 18.25
C ASN A 242 17.44 -8.05 18.96
N ALA A 243 16.22 -7.94 19.48
CA ALA A 243 15.51 -9.06 20.08
C ALA A 243 15.02 -10.08 19.04
N GLY A 244 15.11 -9.76 17.74
CA GLY A 244 14.75 -10.66 16.66
C GLY A 244 13.37 -10.39 16.03
N ILE A 245 12.74 -9.25 16.34
CA ILE A 245 11.49 -8.85 15.67
C ILE A 245 11.83 -8.25 14.31
N ALA A 246 11.25 -8.76 13.24
CA ALA A 246 11.33 -8.19 11.90
C ALA A 246 9.93 -7.81 11.41
N MET A 247 9.83 -6.79 10.58
CA MET A 247 8.57 -6.33 9.99
C MET A 247 8.67 -6.16 8.49
N VAL A 248 7.69 -6.71 7.77
CA VAL A 248 7.44 -6.39 6.37
C VAL A 248 6.31 -5.36 6.33
N SER A 249 6.66 -4.09 6.10
CA SER A 249 5.68 -3.00 6.07
C SER A 249 4.78 -3.07 4.83
N GLU A 250 3.52 -2.67 4.99
CA GLU A 250 2.62 -2.41 3.86
C GLU A 250 3.09 -1.21 3.03
N ASP A 251 3.64 -0.17 3.67
CA ASP A 251 4.21 1.00 3.02
C ASP A 251 5.65 0.73 2.57
N ARG A 252 5.75 0.15 1.38
CA ARG A 252 7.04 -0.17 0.75
C ARG A 252 7.85 1.07 0.38
N LYS A 253 7.17 2.18 0.06
CA LYS A 253 7.81 3.37 -0.54
C LYS A 253 8.44 4.29 0.49
N THR A 254 7.83 4.41 1.67
CA THR A 254 8.27 5.35 2.69
C THR A 254 9.04 4.64 3.82
N VAL A 255 8.61 3.42 4.19
CA VAL A 255 9.17 2.67 5.33
C VAL A 255 9.92 1.41 4.88
N GLY A 256 9.37 0.69 3.90
CA GLY A 256 9.83 -0.65 3.55
C GLY A 256 11.16 -0.68 2.80
N LEU A 257 11.46 0.29 1.92
CA LEU A 257 12.63 0.26 1.04
C LEU A 257 13.33 1.62 0.92
N LEU A 258 14.62 1.57 0.72
CA LEU A 258 15.44 2.69 0.25
C LEU A 258 15.40 2.68 -1.28
N LEU A 259 14.41 3.35 -1.87
CA LEU A 259 14.08 3.24 -3.30
C LEU A 259 15.24 3.64 -4.23
N ASP A 260 16.04 4.63 -3.82
CA ASP A 260 17.17 5.13 -4.60
C ASP A 260 18.44 4.27 -4.43
N GLN A 261 18.41 3.30 -3.52
CA GLN A 261 19.53 2.40 -3.27
C GLN A 261 19.39 1.09 -4.04
N ALA A 262 20.51 0.41 -4.22
CA ALA A 262 20.57 -0.90 -4.87
C ALA A 262 19.75 -1.97 -4.11
N ILE A 263 19.31 -3.01 -4.80
CA ILE A 263 18.68 -4.19 -4.19
C ILE A 263 19.60 -4.77 -3.13
N GLU A 264 20.89 -4.94 -3.43
CA GLU A 264 21.87 -5.51 -2.53
C GLU A 264 22.01 -4.72 -1.22
N ASP A 265 21.96 -3.38 -1.27
CA ASP A 265 21.99 -2.54 -0.07
C ASP A 265 20.69 -2.67 0.75
N ASN A 266 19.54 -2.79 0.09
CA ASN A 266 18.25 -2.98 0.75
C ASN A 266 18.18 -4.32 1.49
N VAL A 267 18.60 -5.40 0.85
CA VAL A 267 18.56 -6.77 1.42
C VAL A 267 19.34 -6.85 2.74
N VAL A 268 20.54 -6.31 2.79
CA VAL A 268 21.40 -6.44 3.96
C VAL A 268 21.25 -5.31 4.99
N PHE A 269 20.37 -4.33 4.74
CA PHE A 269 20.28 -3.09 5.50
C PHE A 269 20.06 -3.35 7.00
N ASN A 270 19.09 -4.17 7.36
CA ASN A 270 18.77 -4.46 8.75
C ASN A 270 19.91 -5.19 9.47
N ALA A 271 20.44 -6.25 8.88
CA ALA A 271 21.55 -7.01 9.45
C ALA A 271 22.80 -6.14 9.63
N MET A 272 23.08 -5.26 8.67
CA MET A 272 24.19 -4.32 8.75
C MET A 272 24.01 -3.28 9.86
N GLN A 273 22.82 -2.72 10.02
CA GLN A 273 22.56 -1.65 11.00
C GLN A 273 22.41 -2.18 12.44
N VAL A 274 21.82 -3.36 12.59
CA VAL A 274 21.49 -3.94 13.90
C VAL A 274 22.62 -4.79 14.43
N LYS A 275 23.10 -5.75 13.65
CA LYS A 275 24.13 -6.72 14.06
C LYS A 275 25.55 -6.30 13.68
N GLY A 276 25.72 -5.32 12.79
CA GLY A 276 27.03 -4.96 12.24
C GLY A 276 27.55 -5.99 11.22
N ASP A 277 26.69 -6.90 10.75
CA ASP A 277 27.02 -7.86 9.70
C ASP A 277 27.40 -7.11 8.41
N TYR A 278 28.16 -7.78 7.53
CA TYR A 278 28.64 -7.19 6.27
C TYR A 278 29.58 -5.98 6.44
N LEU A 279 30.06 -5.73 7.66
CA LEU A 279 31.02 -4.66 7.96
C LEU A 279 32.38 -5.25 8.36
N ASN A 280 33.43 -4.77 7.72
CA ASN A 280 34.81 -5.09 8.07
C ASN A 280 35.42 -3.92 8.86
N LYS A 281 35.93 -4.18 10.07
CA LYS A 281 36.69 -3.20 10.87
C LYS A 281 38.16 -3.28 10.51
N ILE A 282 38.71 -2.18 10.02
CA ILE A 282 40.14 -2.04 9.69
C ILE A 282 40.66 -0.84 10.48
N GLY A 283 41.24 -1.12 11.67
CA GLY A 283 41.62 -0.07 12.61
C GLY A 283 40.43 0.79 13.03
N PRO A 284 40.50 2.12 12.88
CA PRO A 284 39.38 3.02 13.23
C PRO A 284 38.29 3.06 12.15
N PHE A 285 38.48 2.43 11.00
CA PHE A 285 37.56 2.49 9.88
C PHE A 285 36.65 1.27 9.83
N THR A 286 35.37 1.50 9.45
CA THR A 286 34.41 0.46 9.19
C THR A 286 34.01 0.52 7.71
N LEU A 287 34.25 -0.54 6.95
CA LEU A 287 34.02 -0.63 5.52
C LEU A 287 33.00 -1.70 5.21
N LYS A 288 32.14 -1.47 4.21
CA LYS A 288 31.20 -2.47 3.69
C LYS A 288 31.99 -3.62 3.02
N ASN A 289 31.58 -4.86 3.29
CA ASN A 289 32.05 -6.04 2.58
C ASN A 289 31.20 -6.27 1.32
N SER A 290 31.53 -5.55 0.25
CA SER A 290 30.75 -5.59 -0.99
C SER A 290 30.63 -6.97 -1.61
N GLY A 291 31.62 -7.85 -1.44
CA GLY A 291 31.58 -9.21 -1.94
C GLY A 291 30.55 -10.07 -1.21
N LYS A 292 30.53 -9.99 0.14
CA LYS A 292 29.54 -10.72 0.95
C LYS A 292 28.12 -10.17 0.74
N ILE A 293 27.97 -8.84 0.65
CA ILE A 293 26.69 -8.17 0.37
C ILE A 293 26.11 -8.68 -0.95
N ARG A 294 26.93 -8.69 -2.00
CA ARG A 294 26.51 -9.14 -3.32
C ARG A 294 26.09 -10.61 -3.35
N ALA A 295 26.88 -11.49 -2.75
CA ALA A 295 26.59 -12.91 -2.68
C ALA A 295 25.23 -13.18 -1.99
N THR A 296 24.98 -12.54 -0.83
CA THR A 296 23.69 -12.66 -0.14
C THR A 296 22.52 -12.10 -0.98
N ALA A 297 22.72 -10.99 -1.67
CA ALA A 297 21.66 -10.42 -2.50
C ALA A 297 21.34 -11.30 -3.71
N GLU A 298 22.35 -11.93 -4.33
CA GLU A 298 22.17 -12.89 -5.42
C GLU A 298 21.42 -14.15 -4.97
N GLU A 299 21.73 -14.65 -3.77
CA GLU A 299 21.01 -15.76 -3.14
C GLU A 299 19.53 -15.42 -2.93
N MET A 300 19.23 -14.28 -2.28
CA MET A 300 17.85 -13.81 -2.04
C MET A 300 17.08 -13.55 -3.35
N ILE A 301 17.74 -13.04 -4.38
CA ILE A 301 17.15 -12.83 -5.70
C ILE A 301 16.69 -14.16 -6.30
N GLN A 302 17.49 -15.21 -6.15
CA GLN A 302 17.16 -16.56 -6.66
C GLN A 302 16.07 -17.23 -5.81
N GLU A 303 16.19 -17.23 -4.48
CA GLU A 303 15.24 -17.88 -3.58
C GLU A 303 13.83 -17.30 -3.70
N LEU A 304 13.72 -15.97 -3.81
CA LEU A 304 12.45 -15.29 -3.89
C LEU A 304 11.98 -15.00 -5.32
N ASP A 305 12.72 -15.48 -6.34
CA ASP A 305 12.42 -15.19 -7.75
C ASP A 305 12.20 -13.69 -7.99
N ILE A 306 13.15 -12.84 -7.58
CA ILE A 306 13.06 -11.40 -7.79
C ILE A 306 13.45 -11.10 -9.24
N ARG A 307 12.51 -10.60 -10.02
CA ARG A 307 12.77 -10.23 -11.43
C ARG A 307 13.43 -8.86 -11.49
N CYS A 308 14.73 -8.87 -11.74
CA CYS A 308 15.59 -7.67 -11.84
C CYS A 308 16.72 -7.90 -12.85
N PHE A 309 17.45 -6.83 -13.19
CA PHE A 309 18.65 -6.93 -14.04
C PHE A 309 19.90 -7.36 -13.26
N GLY A 310 19.85 -7.31 -11.92
CA GLY A 310 20.92 -7.71 -11.03
C GLY A 310 20.87 -6.98 -9.70
N PRO A 311 21.74 -7.37 -8.73
CA PRO A 311 21.71 -6.85 -7.35
C PRO A 311 22.00 -5.36 -7.24
N THR A 312 22.68 -4.75 -8.22
CA THR A 312 22.99 -3.31 -8.24
C THR A 312 21.87 -2.44 -8.78
N GLN A 313 20.78 -3.02 -9.25
CA GLN A 313 19.62 -2.27 -9.73
C GLN A 313 18.98 -1.49 -8.57
N ALA A 314 18.58 -0.23 -8.81
CA ALA A 314 17.86 0.57 -7.82
C ALA A 314 16.47 -0.06 -7.53
N ALA A 315 16.14 -0.25 -6.24
CA ALA A 315 14.90 -0.90 -5.82
C ALA A 315 13.64 -0.16 -6.32
N GLY A 316 13.69 1.16 -6.47
CA GLY A 316 12.60 1.98 -6.98
C GLY A 316 12.20 1.70 -8.42
N THR A 317 13.06 1.07 -9.22
CA THR A 317 12.79 0.72 -10.63
C THR A 317 12.08 -0.63 -10.80
N LEU A 318 11.92 -1.38 -9.72
CA LEU A 318 11.23 -2.66 -9.72
C LEU A 318 9.71 -2.49 -9.77
N SER A 319 9.01 -3.49 -10.31
CA SER A 319 7.55 -3.60 -10.15
C SER A 319 7.16 -3.76 -8.68
N GLY A 320 5.94 -3.38 -8.31
CA GLY A 320 5.45 -3.45 -6.94
C GLY A 320 5.60 -4.83 -6.28
N GLY A 321 5.32 -5.92 -7.01
CA GLY A 321 5.51 -7.28 -6.51
C GLY A 321 6.98 -7.63 -6.26
N ASN A 322 7.90 -7.20 -7.12
CA ASN A 322 9.33 -7.41 -6.89
C ASN A 322 9.89 -6.55 -5.75
N GLN A 323 9.36 -5.32 -5.57
CA GLN A 323 9.67 -4.50 -4.39
C GLN A 323 9.25 -5.21 -3.09
N GLN A 324 8.08 -5.85 -3.09
CA GLN A 324 7.62 -6.61 -1.93
C GLN A 324 8.52 -7.80 -1.61
N LYS A 325 9.00 -8.52 -2.63
CA LYS A 325 9.98 -9.58 -2.46
C LYS A 325 11.30 -9.07 -1.85
N VAL A 326 11.75 -7.88 -2.24
CA VAL A 326 12.94 -7.24 -1.62
C VAL A 326 12.67 -6.87 -0.15
N CYS A 327 11.45 -6.41 0.20
CA CYS A 327 11.08 -6.18 1.60
C CYS A 327 11.13 -7.48 2.43
N ILE A 328 10.70 -8.60 1.85
CA ILE A 328 10.78 -9.93 2.50
C ILE A 328 12.25 -10.32 2.67
N ALA A 329 13.06 -10.23 1.61
CA ALA A 329 14.50 -10.52 1.68
C ALA A 329 15.25 -9.70 2.74
N ARG A 330 14.83 -8.45 2.98
CA ARG A 330 15.39 -7.58 4.02
C ARG A 330 15.00 -8.02 5.44
N ALA A 331 13.87 -8.70 5.61
CA ALA A 331 13.37 -9.17 6.89
C ALA A 331 13.87 -10.59 7.24
N ALA A 332 14.25 -11.39 6.25
CA ALA A 332 14.82 -12.72 6.41
C ALA A 332 16.29 -12.64 6.88
#